data_08ae4df097797b4dd9151766d51807e3
#
_entry.id   08ae4df097797b4dd9151766d51807e3
#
_cell.length_a   1.000
_cell.length_b   1.000
_cell.length_c   1.000
_cell.angle_alpha   90.00
_cell.angle_beta   90.00
_cell.angle_gamma   90.00
#
_symmetry.space_group_name_H-M   'P 1'
#
loop_
_entity.id
_entity.type
_entity.pdbx_description
1 polymer ?
#
loop_
_entity_poly.entity_id
_entity_poly.type
_entity_poly.pdbx_seq_one_letter_code
_entity_poly.pdbx_strand_id
1 'polypeptide(L)'
;MVRSDWSSDVCSSDLDPAERFVAGTVGPPGSRTFFLQARGRGHVVSVSLEKLQVSMLGERIGDLLDRVGEDGSVGRPDNDPLDTPIEDEFRVNAIGLAWDTERSLIVIECHDHDPDEGEPEDGTALHTLRVSLQPDQAREFARRAGALVAAGRPPCPFCGQALDPSGHICPRANGYRR
;
A
#
# COMPACT_ATOMS: atom_id res chain seq x y z
N MET A 1 -4.69 29.60 23.27
CA MET A 1 -4.97 28.60 22.22
C MET A 1 -3.89 28.70 21.15
N VAL A 2 -2.92 27.87 21.25
CA VAL A 2 -1.83 27.91 20.30
C VAL A 2 -2.24 27.07 19.07
N ARG A 3 -2.57 27.75 18.00
CA ARG A 3 -2.57 27.14 16.69
C ARG A 3 -1.11 27.04 16.27
N SER A 4 -0.59 25.86 16.30
CA SER A 4 0.66 25.58 15.60
C SER A 4 0.37 25.60 14.11
N ASP A 5 0.52 26.74 13.50
CA ASP A 5 0.63 26.86 12.05
C ASP A 5 1.98 26.30 11.60
N TRP A 6 2.07 24.98 11.67
CA TRP A 6 3.16 24.22 11.05
C TRP A 6 2.82 24.01 9.59
N SER A 7 2.62 25.08 8.90
CA SER A 7 2.15 24.93 7.55
C SER A 7 3.28 25.16 6.69
N SER A 8 4.26 25.09 6.49
CA SER A 8 4.83 25.69 5.30
C SER A 8 5.25 24.74 4.23
N ASP A 9 5.64 23.52 4.51
CA ASP A 9 6.29 22.75 3.45
C ASP A 9 5.93 21.26 3.43
N VAL A 10 4.93 20.84 4.20
CA VAL A 10 4.38 19.48 4.14
C VAL A 10 3.08 19.48 3.37
N CYS A 11 3.15 18.97 2.13
CA CYS A 11 1.94 18.73 1.36
C CYS A 11 1.30 17.44 1.92
N SER A 12 0.42 17.59 2.89
CA SER A 12 -0.26 16.47 3.54
C SER A 12 -1.68 16.31 3.03
N SER A 13 -1.98 15.11 2.54
CA SER A 13 -3.33 14.69 2.23
C SER A 13 -3.86 13.85 3.38
N ASP A 14 -4.89 14.36 4.06
CA ASP A 14 -5.55 13.70 5.19
C ASP A 14 -6.96 13.27 4.78
N LEU A 15 -7.17 11.97 4.70
CA LEU A 15 -8.45 11.35 4.38
C LEU A 15 -8.98 10.59 5.61
N ASP A 16 -9.61 11.33 6.49
CA ASP A 16 -10.13 10.85 7.76
C ASP A 16 -11.65 11.11 7.91
N PRO A 17 -12.48 10.08 7.84
CA PRO A 17 -12.18 8.72 7.38
C PRO A 17 -12.09 8.64 5.84
N ALA A 18 -11.35 7.66 5.34
CA ALA A 18 -11.36 7.37 3.92
C ALA A 18 -12.65 6.63 3.52
N GLU A 19 -13.20 7.00 2.38
CA GLU A 19 -14.34 6.29 1.79
C GLU A 19 -13.91 4.99 1.10
N ARG A 20 -12.71 5.01 0.52
CA ARG A 20 -12.09 3.87 -0.16
C ARG A 20 -10.58 3.93 0.00
N PHE A 21 -9.98 2.81 0.30
CA PHE A 21 -8.52 2.66 0.33
C PHE A 21 -8.13 1.31 -0.24
N VAL A 22 -7.41 1.30 -1.33
CA VAL A 22 -7.09 0.08 -2.07
C VAL A 22 -5.66 0.08 -2.59
N ALA A 23 -5.13 -1.12 -2.75
CA ALA A 23 -3.91 -1.36 -3.52
C ALA A 23 -4.27 -1.80 -4.94
N GLY A 24 -3.46 -1.40 -5.91
CA GLY A 24 -3.60 -1.80 -7.28
C GLY A 24 -2.28 -1.77 -8.03
N THR A 25 -2.28 -2.19 -9.27
CA THR A 25 -1.10 -2.19 -10.13
C THR A 25 -1.41 -1.65 -11.51
N VAL A 26 -0.41 -1.03 -12.11
CA VAL A 26 -0.43 -0.61 -13.52
C VAL A 26 0.76 -1.23 -14.22
N GLY A 27 0.54 -1.75 -15.41
CA GLY A 27 1.57 -2.37 -16.25
C GLY A 27 1.49 -3.89 -16.31
N PRO A 28 2.26 -4.52 -17.22
CA PRO A 28 2.28 -5.96 -17.41
C PRO A 28 3.01 -6.69 -16.28
N PRO A 29 2.75 -7.98 -16.07
CA PRO A 29 3.49 -8.80 -15.12
C PRO A 29 5.01 -8.69 -15.32
N GLY A 30 5.73 -8.39 -14.25
CA GLY A 30 7.19 -8.19 -14.29
C GLY A 30 7.63 -6.73 -14.46
N SER A 31 6.74 -5.85 -14.89
CA SER A 31 6.98 -4.40 -15.01
C SER A 31 5.81 -3.61 -14.40
N ARG A 32 5.22 -4.15 -13.34
CA ARG A 32 4.10 -3.50 -12.64
C ARG A 32 4.61 -2.43 -11.70
N THR A 33 3.96 -1.28 -11.73
CA THR A 33 4.04 -0.30 -10.66
C THR A 33 2.88 -0.52 -9.71
N PHE A 34 3.17 -0.58 -8.43
CA PHE A 34 2.17 -0.71 -7.38
C PHE A 34 1.74 0.66 -6.90
N PHE A 35 0.46 0.80 -6.64
CA PHE A 35 -0.14 2.03 -6.12
C PHE A 35 -1.00 1.73 -4.90
N LEU A 36 -0.99 2.66 -3.96
CA LEU A 36 -2.06 2.84 -2.99
C LEU A 36 -2.92 3.99 -3.47
N GLN A 37 -4.23 3.79 -3.44
CA GLN A 37 -5.17 4.83 -3.80
C GLN A 37 -6.17 5.01 -2.68
N ALA A 38 -6.30 6.24 -2.24
CA ALA A 38 -7.25 6.65 -1.22
C ALA A 38 -8.27 7.62 -1.83
N ARG A 39 -9.52 7.43 -1.48
CA ARG A 39 -10.61 8.34 -1.87
C ARG A 39 -11.38 8.79 -0.66
N GLY A 40 -11.69 10.06 -0.62
CA GLY A 40 -12.53 10.67 0.40
C GLY A 40 -12.74 12.15 0.15
N ARG A 41 -13.85 12.68 0.62
CA ARG A 41 -14.19 14.10 0.49
C ARG A 41 -14.13 14.66 -0.96
N GLY A 42 -14.42 13.80 -1.95
CA GLY A 42 -14.37 14.19 -3.36
C GLY A 42 -12.96 14.23 -3.97
N HIS A 43 -11.94 13.80 -3.23
CA HIS A 43 -10.56 13.72 -3.70
C HIS A 43 -10.10 12.27 -3.84
N VAL A 44 -9.27 12.04 -4.83
CA VAL A 44 -8.55 10.77 -5.04
C VAL A 44 -7.07 11.07 -4.98
N VAL A 45 -6.37 10.37 -4.10
CA VAL A 45 -4.92 10.48 -3.94
C VAL A 45 -4.31 9.12 -4.27
N SER A 46 -3.31 9.12 -5.12
CA SER A 46 -2.55 7.91 -5.48
C SER A 46 -1.09 8.12 -5.14
N VAL A 47 -0.47 7.10 -4.58
CA VAL A 47 0.97 7.08 -4.28
C VAL A 47 1.56 5.78 -4.80
N SER A 48 2.77 5.85 -5.34
CA SER A 48 3.49 4.66 -5.83
C SER A 48 4.37 4.07 -4.75
N LEU A 49 4.54 2.74 -4.77
CA LEU A 49 5.36 2.03 -3.79
C LEU A 49 5.86 0.69 -4.35
N GLU A 50 6.70 0.02 -3.58
CA GLU A 50 7.23 -1.29 -3.93
C GLU A 50 6.26 -2.43 -3.56
N LYS A 51 6.34 -3.53 -4.30
CA LYS A 51 5.58 -4.76 -4.03
C LYS A 51 5.74 -5.23 -2.59
N LEU A 52 6.97 -5.18 -2.08
CA LEU A 52 7.28 -5.60 -0.71
C LEU A 52 6.57 -4.72 0.32
N GLN A 53 6.49 -3.42 0.08
CA GLN A 53 5.78 -2.49 0.96
C GLN A 53 4.27 -2.80 1.01
N VAL A 54 3.65 -3.14 -0.12
CA VAL A 54 2.25 -3.56 -0.18
C VAL A 54 2.02 -4.85 0.62
N SER A 55 2.91 -5.84 0.45
CA SER A 55 2.85 -7.11 1.17
C SER A 55 2.94 -6.89 2.69
N MET A 56 3.96 -6.17 3.12
CA MET A 56 4.20 -5.89 4.54
C MET A 56 3.06 -5.09 5.17
N LEU A 57 2.52 -4.11 4.44
CA LEU A 57 1.39 -3.32 4.95
C LEU A 57 0.15 -4.19 5.16
N GLY A 58 -0.20 -5.04 4.19
CA GLY A 58 -1.32 -5.97 4.32
C GLY A 58 -1.16 -6.94 5.49
N GLU A 59 0.01 -7.54 5.64
CA GLU A 59 0.32 -8.45 6.75
C GLU A 59 0.24 -7.75 8.11
N ARG A 60 0.86 -6.58 8.25
CA ARG A 60 0.85 -5.81 9.50
C ARG A 60 -0.51 -5.29 9.90
N ILE A 61 -1.36 -4.94 8.94
CA ILE A 61 -2.76 -4.58 9.22
C ILE A 61 -3.50 -5.78 9.81
N GLY A 62 -3.36 -6.96 9.20
CA GLY A 62 -3.94 -8.19 9.72
C GLY A 62 -3.49 -8.48 11.15
N ASP A 63 -2.19 -8.48 11.38
CA ASP A 63 -1.61 -8.72 12.71
C ASP A 63 -2.08 -7.70 13.76
N LEU A 64 -2.19 -6.43 13.38
CA LEU A 64 -2.64 -5.38 14.28
C LEU A 64 -4.12 -5.58 14.67
N LEU A 65 -4.98 -5.88 13.70
CA LEU A 65 -6.40 -6.14 13.95
C LEU A 65 -6.61 -7.36 14.83
N ASP A 66 -5.86 -8.44 14.62
CA ASP A 66 -5.92 -9.63 15.45
C ASP A 66 -5.44 -9.33 16.89
N ARG A 67 -4.43 -8.51 17.03
CA ARG A 67 -3.87 -8.11 18.34
C ARG A 67 -4.82 -7.24 19.16
N VAL A 68 -5.55 -6.35 18.51
CA VAL A 68 -6.54 -5.49 19.19
C VAL A 68 -7.90 -6.19 19.40
N GLY A 69 -8.03 -7.43 18.94
CA GLY A 69 -9.24 -8.23 19.11
C GLY A 69 -10.36 -7.87 18.13
N GLU A 70 -10.04 -7.20 17.05
CA GLU A 70 -10.95 -6.89 15.96
C GLU A 70 -10.97 -8.02 14.93
N ASP A 71 -11.36 -9.21 15.35
CA ASP A 71 -11.56 -10.39 14.50
C ASP A 71 -12.88 -10.36 13.72
N GLY A 72 -13.41 -9.15 13.56
CA GLY A 72 -14.67 -8.88 12.91
C GLY A 72 -14.75 -9.23 11.43
N SER A 73 -15.93 -9.01 10.88
CA SER A 73 -16.24 -9.26 9.49
C SER A 73 -15.29 -8.56 8.53
N VAL A 74 -14.90 -9.27 7.49
CA VAL A 74 -14.26 -8.64 6.33
C VAL A 74 -15.29 -7.71 5.70
N GLY A 75 -14.88 -6.50 5.35
CA GLY A 75 -15.71 -5.55 4.66
C GLY A 75 -16.21 -6.09 3.31
N ARG A 76 -17.09 -5.35 2.67
CA ARG A 76 -17.54 -5.72 1.33
C ARG A 76 -16.34 -5.85 0.39
N PRO A 77 -16.21 -6.97 -0.34
CA PRO A 77 -15.12 -7.15 -1.28
C PRO A 77 -15.07 -6.03 -2.30
N ASP A 78 -13.91 -5.37 -2.39
CA ASP A 78 -13.61 -4.35 -3.39
C ASP A 78 -12.62 -4.91 -4.40
N ASN A 79 -13.11 -5.36 -5.52
CA ASN A 79 -12.32 -5.84 -6.65
C ASN A 79 -12.32 -4.86 -7.82
N ASP A 80 -12.91 -3.68 -7.63
CA ASP A 80 -12.96 -2.65 -8.66
C ASP A 80 -11.54 -2.13 -8.97
N PRO A 81 -11.31 -1.71 -10.22
CA PRO A 81 -10.02 -1.13 -10.60
C PRO A 81 -9.74 0.17 -9.86
N LEU A 82 -8.52 0.64 -9.97
CA LEU A 82 -8.15 1.97 -9.48
C LEU A 82 -8.95 3.04 -10.23
N ASP A 83 -9.32 4.10 -9.53
CA ASP A 83 -9.93 5.27 -10.15
C ASP A 83 -8.92 5.93 -11.09
N THR A 84 -9.37 6.38 -12.25
CA THR A 84 -8.53 7.02 -13.27
C THR A 84 -8.84 8.52 -13.37
N PRO A 85 -7.85 9.35 -13.71
CA PRO A 85 -6.44 9.03 -14.03
C PRO A 85 -5.64 8.58 -12.81
N ILE A 86 -4.64 7.72 -13.03
CA ILE A 86 -3.73 7.27 -11.97
C ILE A 86 -2.45 8.10 -12.09
N GLU A 87 -2.31 9.05 -11.22
CA GLU A 87 -1.13 9.90 -11.11
C GLU A 87 -0.62 9.79 -9.68
N ASP A 88 0.63 9.39 -9.51
CA ASP A 88 1.21 9.34 -8.19
C ASP A 88 1.65 10.74 -7.73
N GLU A 89 1.16 11.16 -6.59
CA GLU A 89 1.59 12.42 -5.98
C GLU A 89 3.02 12.33 -5.47
N PHE A 90 3.41 11.15 -4.97
CA PHE A 90 4.77 10.85 -4.55
C PHE A 90 5.02 9.34 -4.48
N ARG A 91 6.29 8.99 -4.41
CA ARG A 91 6.73 7.62 -4.13
C ARG A 91 6.91 7.42 -2.63
N VAL A 92 6.31 6.37 -2.10
CA VAL A 92 6.37 6.06 -0.67
C VAL A 92 7.77 5.55 -0.29
N ASN A 93 8.38 6.20 0.69
CA ASN A 93 9.62 5.76 1.30
C ASN A 93 9.36 5.04 2.63
N ALA A 94 8.54 5.63 3.50
CA ALA A 94 8.20 5.06 4.79
C ALA A 94 6.69 4.94 5.00
N ILE A 95 6.27 3.91 5.75
CA ILE A 95 4.87 3.67 6.09
C ILE A 95 4.77 3.49 7.60
N GLY A 96 3.95 4.34 8.22
CA GLY A 96 3.51 4.20 9.61
C GLY A 96 2.16 3.52 9.71
N LEU A 97 1.96 2.72 10.74
CA LEU A 97 0.71 2.04 11.05
C LEU A 97 0.41 2.16 12.54
N ALA A 98 -0.77 2.64 12.89
CA ALA A 98 -1.20 2.80 14.26
C ALA A 98 -2.66 2.40 14.46
N TRP A 99 -3.01 2.08 15.71
CA TRP A 99 -4.37 1.88 16.15
C TRP A 99 -4.83 3.07 16.98
N ASP A 100 -5.89 3.72 16.54
CA ASP A 100 -6.56 4.76 17.30
C ASP A 100 -7.58 4.11 18.24
N THR A 101 -7.23 4.01 19.52
CA THR A 101 -8.04 3.34 20.54
C THR A 101 -9.34 4.09 20.83
N GLU A 102 -9.35 5.41 20.74
CA GLU A 102 -10.52 6.21 21.03
C GLU A 102 -11.59 6.08 19.96
N ARG A 103 -11.15 6.01 18.71
CA ARG A 103 -12.03 5.96 17.54
C ARG A 103 -12.21 4.56 16.97
N SER A 104 -11.42 3.60 17.46
CA SER A 104 -11.35 2.23 16.92
C SER A 104 -11.08 2.21 15.42
N LEU A 105 -10.08 2.94 14.99
CA LEU A 105 -9.66 3.05 13.59
C LEU A 105 -8.20 2.62 13.40
N ILE A 106 -7.93 2.08 12.25
CA ILE A 106 -6.56 1.93 11.74
C ILE A 106 -6.13 3.24 11.11
N VAL A 107 -4.97 3.75 11.49
CA VAL A 107 -4.35 4.93 10.89
C VAL A 107 -3.11 4.51 10.12
N ILE A 108 -3.04 4.88 8.86
CA ILE A 108 -1.93 4.59 7.94
C ILE A 108 -1.34 5.93 7.51
N GLU A 109 -0.04 6.06 7.63
CA GLU A 109 0.71 7.22 7.17
C GLU A 109 1.76 6.80 6.15
N CYS A 110 1.71 7.35 4.96
CA CYS A 110 2.69 7.13 3.90
C CYS A 110 3.50 8.40 3.69
N HIS A 111 4.82 8.29 3.75
CA HIS A 111 5.73 9.41 3.63
C HIS A 111 6.68 9.19 2.45
N ASP A 112 7.04 10.27 1.75
CA ASP A 112 8.08 10.26 0.71
C ASP A 112 9.50 10.35 1.30
N HIS A 113 9.60 10.54 2.60
CA HIS A 113 10.82 10.71 3.38
C HIS A 113 10.81 9.77 4.59
N ASP A 114 11.94 9.67 5.26
CA ASP A 114 12.01 9.02 6.58
C ASP A 114 11.64 10.06 7.64
N PRO A 115 10.54 9.87 8.40
CA PRO A 115 10.12 10.84 9.41
C PRO A 115 11.12 10.98 10.57
N ASP A 116 12.06 10.04 10.73
CA ASP A 116 13.10 10.08 11.75
C ASP A 116 14.36 10.85 11.30
N GLU A 117 14.51 11.15 10.01
CA GLU A 117 15.69 11.85 9.46
C GLU A 117 15.65 13.37 9.57
N GLY A 118 14.54 13.96 10.04
CA GLY A 118 14.36 15.40 10.11
C GLY A 118 14.05 16.07 8.77
N GLU A 119 13.88 17.37 8.80
CA GLU A 119 13.56 18.14 7.61
C GLU A 119 14.80 18.31 6.69
N PRO A 120 14.63 18.20 5.36
CA PRO A 120 15.73 18.40 4.43
C PRO A 120 16.23 19.85 4.46
N GLU A 121 17.54 20.02 4.53
CA GLU A 121 18.18 21.36 4.60
C GLU A 121 18.01 22.19 3.32
N ASP A 122 17.63 21.52 2.22
CA ASP A 122 17.45 22.16 0.91
C ASP A 122 16.06 22.75 0.66
N GLY A 123 15.17 22.64 1.65
CA GLY A 123 13.81 23.15 1.54
C GLY A 123 12.90 22.35 0.61
N THR A 124 13.26 21.10 0.32
CA THR A 124 12.42 20.18 -0.46
C THR A 124 11.10 19.95 0.25
N ALA A 125 9.98 20.14 -0.44
CA ALA A 125 8.66 19.89 0.13
C ALA A 125 8.51 18.40 0.47
N LEU A 126 8.05 18.12 1.68
CA LEU A 126 7.76 16.77 2.16
C LEU A 126 6.28 16.43 1.90
N HIS A 127 6.03 15.19 1.51
CA HIS A 127 4.67 14.72 1.24
C HIS A 127 4.28 13.62 2.20
N THR A 128 3.04 13.70 2.67
CA THR A 128 2.45 12.69 3.54
C THR A 128 1.00 12.42 3.13
N LEU A 129 0.65 11.16 3.02
CA LEU A 129 -0.73 10.71 2.91
C LEU A 129 -1.11 10.03 4.23
N ARG A 130 -2.11 10.56 4.92
CA ARG A 130 -2.70 9.97 6.11
C ARG A 130 -4.12 9.48 5.83
N VAL A 131 -4.39 8.25 6.21
CA VAL A 131 -5.66 7.58 5.96
C VAL A 131 -6.13 6.91 7.24
N SER A 132 -7.41 7.10 7.59
CA SER A 132 -8.05 6.38 8.70
C SER A 132 -9.10 5.43 8.14
N LEU A 133 -9.07 4.18 8.58
CA LEU A 133 -9.93 3.09 8.11
C LEU A 133 -10.68 2.44 9.25
N GLN A 134 -11.93 2.06 8.98
CA GLN A 134 -12.66 1.12 9.83
C GLN A 134 -11.99 -0.26 9.78
N PRO A 135 -12.10 -1.09 10.83
CA PRO A 135 -11.50 -2.43 10.86
C PRO A 135 -11.88 -3.32 9.68
N ASP A 136 -13.14 -3.26 9.26
CA ASP A 136 -13.65 -4.04 8.12
C ASP A 136 -13.04 -3.60 6.79
N GLN A 137 -12.88 -2.28 6.58
CA GLN A 137 -12.18 -1.73 5.42
C GLN A 137 -10.70 -2.12 5.42
N ALA A 138 -10.06 -2.08 6.58
CA ALA A 138 -8.66 -2.46 6.72
C ALA A 138 -8.43 -3.96 6.45
N ARG A 139 -9.34 -4.82 6.89
CA ARG A 139 -9.30 -6.26 6.55
C ARG A 139 -9.48 -6.50 5.06
N GLU A 140 -10.40 -5.79 4.43
CA GLU A 140 -10.60 -5.90 2.98
C GLU A 140 -9.36 -5.41 2.22
N PHE A 141 -8.74 -4.33 2.66
CA PHE A 141 -7.47 -3.88 2.10
C PHE A 141 -6.39 -4.97 2.21
N ALA A 142 -6.24 -5.58 3.39
CA ALA A 142 -5.25 -6.64 3.61
C ALA A 142 -5.51 -7.85 2.70
N ARG A 143 -6.78 -8.27 2.55
CA ARG A 143 -7.19 -9.35 1.63
C ARG A 143 -6.81 -9.01 0.18
N ARG A 144 -7.16 -7.81 -0.28
CA ARG A 144 -6.87 -7.35 -1.64
C ARG A 144 -5.37 -7.22 -1.90
N ALA A 145 -4.62 -6.66 -0.95
CA ALA A 145 -3.17 -6.54 -1.04
C ALA A 145 -2.50 -7.92 -1.16
N GLY A 146 -2.92 -8.88 -0.34
CA GLY A 146 -2.43 -10.26 -0.41
C GLY A 146 -2.72 -10.92 -1.76
N ALA A 147 -3.94 -10.79 -2.28
CA ALA A 147 -4.32 -11.30 -3.59
C ALA A 147 -3.52 -10.64 -4.72
N LEU A 148 -3.32 -9.32 -4.63
CA LEU A 148 -2.56 -8.54 -5.62
C LEU A 148 -1.09 -8.97 -5.68
N VAL A 149 -0.48 -9.18 -4.52
CA VAL A 149 0.90 -9.65 -4.38
C VAL A 149 1.04 -11.10 -4.89
N ALA A 150 0.08 -11.96 -4.56
CA ALA A 150 0.04 -13.36 -5.00
C ALA A 150 -0.23 -13.51 -6.51
N ALA A 151 -0.93 -12.57 -7.14
CA ALA A 151 -1.18 -12.53 -8.57
C ALA A 151 0.07 -12.20 -9.42
N GLY A 152 1.25 -12.26 -8.82
CA GLY A 152 2.53 -12.16 -9.53
C GLY A 152 2.73 -13.26 -10.55
N ARG A 153 3.89 -13.26 -11.22
CA ARG A 153 4.27 -14.30 -12.17
C ARG A 153 4.14 -15.68 -11.52
N PRO A 154 3.45 -16.63 -12.15
CA PRO A 154 3.33 -17.98 -11.60
C PRO A 154 4.70 -18.62 -11.43
N PRO A 155 4.91 -19.42 -10.40
CA PRO A 155 6.17 -20.14 -10.24
C PRO A 155 6.32 -21.24 -11.29
N CYS A 156 7.53 -21.42 -11.77
CA CYS A 156 7.87 -22.55 -12.64
C CYS A 156 7.63 -23.87 -11.89
N PRO A 157 6.88 -24.83 -12.46
CA PRO A 157 6.60 -26.11 -11.79
C PRO A 157 7.86 -26.96 -11.58
N PHE A 158 8.95 -26.67 -12.28
CA PHE A 158 10.19 -27.44 -12.20
C PHE A 158 11.23 -26.83 -11.26
N CYS A 159 11.42 -25.53 -11.28
CA CYS A 159 12.46 -24.86 -10.48
C CYS A 159 11.93 -23.87 -9.44
N GLY A 160 10.63 -23.57 -9.45
CA GLY A 160 10.01 -22.63 -8.52
C GLY A 160 10.30 -21.15 -8.80
N GLN A 161 11.13 -20.83 -9.77
CA GLN A 161 11.38 -19.44 -10.16
C GLN A 161 10.19 -18.83 -10.90
N ALA A 162 10.03 -17.53 -10.80
CA ALA A 162 8.94 -16.83 -11.47
C ALA A 162 9.04 -16.97 -12.99
N LEU A 163 7.93 -17.35 -13.64
CA LEU A 163 7.82 -17.46 -15.08
C LEU A 163 7.66 -16.08 -15.71
N ASP A 164 8.50 -15.76 -16.69
CA ASP A 164 8.30 -14.58 -17.53
C ASP A 164 7.28 -14.85 -18.64
N PRO A 165 6.47 -13.84 -19.03
CA PRO A 165 5.54 -13.96 -20.15
C PRO A 165 6.25 -14.29 -21.48
N SER A 166 7.51 -13.86 -21.62
CA SER A 166 8.39 -14.12 -22.78
C SER A 166 9.08 -15.48 -22.75
N GLY A 167 8.85 -16.28 -21.70
CA GLY A 167 9.51 -17.55 -21.47
C GLY A 167 10.60 -17.48 -20.42
N HIS A 168 10.96 -18.64 -19.92
CA HIS A 168 11.89 -18.83 -18.83
C HIS A 168 12.81 -20.00 -19.15
N ILE A 169 14.10 -19.76 -19.13
CA ILE A 169 15.09 -20.84 -19.25
C ILE A 169 15.18 -21.56 -17.92
N CYS A 170 14.48 -22.67 -17.79
CA CYS A 170 14.44 -23.43 -16.56
C CYS A 170 15.73 -24.25 -16.40
N PRO A 171 16.52 -24.03 -15.33
CA PRO A 171 17.72 -24.83 -15.09
C PRO A 171 17.45 -26.32 -14.94
N ARG A 172 16.25 -26.69 -14.47
CA ARG A 172 15.82 -28.08 -14.28
C ARG A 172 15.20 -28.72 -15.52
N ALA A 173 14.60 -27.94 -16.42
CA ALA A 173 14.01 -28.42 -17.64
C ALA A 173 15.00 -28.48 -18.79
N ASN A 174 16.12 -27.77 -18.73
CA ASN A 174 17.11 -27.63 -19.78
C ASN A 174 18.22 -28.68 -19.69
N GLY A 175 17.83 -29.95 -19.41
CA GLY A 175 18.63 -31.09 -19.76
C GLY A 175 20.02 -31.24 -19.13
N TYR A 176 20.20 -30.83 -17.88
CA TYR A 176 21.32 -31.35 -17.10
C TYR A 176 20.97 -32.80 -16.71
N ARG A 177 21.10 -33.68 -17.67
CA ARG A 177 21.27 -35.10 -17.36
C ARG A 177 22.69 -35.27 -16.81
N ARG A 178 22.76 -35.60 -15.57
CA ARG A 178 23.87 -36.38 -15.05
C ARG A 178 23.59 -37.84 -15.28
#